data_e44997163f928b19ed6c5225febd7147
#
_entry.id   e44997163f928b19ed6c5225febd7147
#
_cell.length_a   1.000
_cell.length_b   1.000
_cell.length_c   1.000
_cell.angle_alpha   90.00
_cell.angle_beta   90.00
_cell.angle_gamma   90.00
#
_symmetry.space_group_name_H-M   'P 1'
#
loop_
_entity.id
_entity.type
_entity.pdbx_description
1 polymer ?
#
loop_
_entity_poly.entity_id
_entity_poly.type
_entity_poly.pdbx_seq_one_letter_code
_entity_poly.pdbx_strand_id
1 'polypeptide(L)'
;MPADMELQVVASLLRRGRSLDQLSTGLTVAGVLFGVAQLLMASVSTVCLVLALWMIILGLLQKYWALRVAFDADLFALLARDVERTADLDQALQTLGLQSAKRAGRPWAERRRGALKLLRKQAWLLGAQALLTLCVLLASPWLPFAE
;
A
#
# COMPACT_ATOMS: atom_id res chain seq x y z
N MET A 1 1.22 27.85 -11.38
CA MET A 1 0.45 27.49 -10.17
C MET A 1 1.34 27.70 -8.97
N PRO A 2 0.87 28.28 -7.87
CA PRO A 2 1.68 28.41 -6.67
C PRO A 2 2.07 27.01 -6.19
N ALA A 3 3.35 26.82 -5.82
CA ALA A 3 3.91 25.56 -5.38
C ALA A 3 3.11 24.90 -4.24
N ASP A 4 2.52 25.72 -3.38
CA ASP A 4 1.72 25.27 -2.24
C ASP A 4 0.46 24.52 -2.63
N MET A 5 -0.24 24.95 -3.69
CA MET A 5 -1.44 24.29 -4.18
C MET A 5 -1.10 22.92 -4.79
N GLU A 6 0.01 22.82 -5.49
CA GLU A 6 0.48 21.55 -6.07
C GLU A 6 0.84 20.53 -4.99
N LEU A 7 1.53 20.97 -3.93
CA LEU A 7 1.86 20.15 -2.77
C LEU A 7 0.61 19.67 -2.02
N GLN A 8 -0.40 20.54 -1.84
CA GLN A 8 -1.68 20.16 -1.21
C GLN A 8 -2.44 19.13 -2.04
N VAL A 9 -2.47 19.28 -3.36
CA VAL A 9 -3.11 18.29 -4.25
C VAL A 9 -2.42 16.94 -4.16
N VAL A 10 -1.08 16.91 -4.20
CA VAL A 10 -0.31 15.67 -4.04
C VAL A 10 -0.57 15.03 -2.68
N ALA A 11 -0.53 15.79 -1.59
CA ALA A 11 -0.84 15.30 -0.26
C ALA A 11 -2.26 14.70 -0.18
N SER A 12 -3.25 15.36 -0.80
CA SER A 12 -4.64 14.86 -0.81
C SER A 12 -4.79 13.56 -1.59
N LEU A 13 -4.08 13.43 -2.73
CA LEU A 13 -4.06 12.20 -3.52
C LEU A 13 -3.40 11.05 -2.76
N LEU A 14 -2.28 11.32 -2.07
CA LEU A 14 -1.59 10.31 -1.26
C LEU A 14 -2.43 9.85 -0.06
N ARG A 15 -3.24 10.76 0.53
CA ARG A 15 -4.19 10.39 1.61
C ARG A 15 -5.25 9.41 1.15
N ARG A 16 -5.65 9.40 -0.12
CA ARG A 16 -6.53 8.38 -0.68
C ARG A 16 -5.90 6.97 -0.66
N GLY A 17 -4.58 6.87 -0.54
CA GLY A 17 -3.89 5.61 -0.29
C GLY A 17 -4.36 4.89 0.98
N ARG A 18 -4.89 5.62 2.00
CA ARG A 18 -5.49 5.00 3.20
C ARG A 18 -6.74 4.18 2.88
N SER A 19 -7.59 4.65 1.98
CA SER A 19 -8.77 3.87 1.54
C SER A 19 -8.36 2.59 0.82
N LEU A 20 -7.32 2.65 -0.01
CA LEU A 20 -6.75 1.47 -0.66
C LEU A 20 -6.19 0.47 0.36
N ASP A 21 -5.52 0.98 1.41
CA ASP A 21 -4.99 0.17 2.50
C ASP A 21 -6.11 -0.50 3.31
N GLN A 22 -7.19 0.20 3.61
CA GLN A 22 -8.34 -0.35 4.33
C GLN A 22 -9.02 -1.47 3.53
N LEU A 23 -9.24 -1.27 2.24
CA LEU A 23 -9.81 -2.30 1.35
C LEU A 23 -8.90 -3.54 1.30
N SER A 24 -7.60 -3.35 1.11
CA SER A 24 -6.63 -4.45 1.11
C SER A 24 -6.59 -5.18 2.45
N THR A 25 -6.69 -4.45 3.57
CA THR A 25 -6.76 -5.06 4.91
C THR A 25 -8.00 -5.95 5.04
N GLY A 26 -9.16 -5.48 4.58
CA GLY A 26 -10.40 -6.29 4.55
C GLY A 26 -10.24 -7.57 3.74
N LEU A 27 -9.66 -7.46 2.54
CA LEU A 27 -9.39 -8.63 1.69
C LEU A 27 -8.37 -9.59 2.33
N THR A 28 -7.36 -9.06 3.02
CA THR A 28 -6.35 -9.88 3.72
C THR A 28 -7.00 -10.65 4.88
N VAL A 29 -7.83 -9.97 5.68
CA VAL A 29 -8.59 -10.62 6.77
C VAL A 29 -9.51 -11.71 6.22
N ALA A 30 -10.22 -11.44 5.13
CA ALA A 30 -11.03 -12.45 4.47
C ALA A 30 -10.20 -13.65 4.00
N GLY A 31 -9.00 -13.42 3.45
CA GLY A 31 -8.06 -14.48 3.08
C GLY A 31 -7.58 -15.32 4.26
N VAL A 32 -7.29 -14.67 5.40
CA VAL A 32 -6.94 -15.37 6.66
C VAL A 32 -8.10 -16.23 7.15
N LEU A 33 -9.31 -15.67 7.22
CA LEU A 33 -10.51 -16.39 7.65
C LEU A 33 -10.80 -17.58 6.73
N PHE A 34 -10.65 -17.40 5.42
CA PHE A 34 -10.78 -18.48 4.45
C PHE A 34 -9.74 -19.58 4.68
N GLY A 35 -8.47 -19.22 4.90
CA GLY A 35 -7.41 -20.19 5.19
C GLY A 35 -7.67 -20.96 6.49
N VAL A 36 -8.10 -20.26 7.56
CA VAL A 36 -8.45 -20.90 8.83
C VAL A 36 -9.66 -21.82 8.67
N ALA A 37 -10.68 -21.38 7.94
CA ALA A 37 -11.86 -22.22 7.68
C ALA A 37 -11.47 -23.52 6.98
N GLN A 38 -10.53 -23.48 6.03
CA GLN A 38 -10.00 -24.69 5.36
C GLN A 38 -9.33 -25.66 6.34
N LEU A 39 -8.59 -25.14 7.33
CA LEU A 39 -7.92 -25.98 8.33
C LEU A 39 -8.90 -26.65 9.32
N LEU A 40 -10.11 -26.09 9.45
CA LEU A 40 -11.16 -26.64 10.33
C LEU A 40 -12.04 -27.68 9.60
N MET A 41 -11.90 -27.83 8.29
CA MET A 41 -12.64 -28.82 7.50
C MET A 41 -11.98 -30.19 7.57
N ALA A 42 -12.79 -31.25 7.43
CA ALA A 42 -12.30 -32.63 7.45
C ALA A 42 -11.37 -32.96 6.25
N SER A 43 -11.56 -32.27 5.13
CA SER A 43 -10.70 -32.36 3.96
C SER A 43 -10.06 -31.02 3.66
N VAL A 44 -8.74 -30.96 3.69
CA VAL A 44 -7.97 -29.74 3.45
C VAL A 44 -7.53 -29.68 1.99
N SER A 45 -8.03 -28.68 1.25
CA SER A 45 -7.56 -28.44 -0.12
C SER A 45 -6.24 -27.64 -0.12
N THR A 46 -5.17 -28.27 -0.60
CA THR A 46 -3.87 -27.62 -0.77
C THR A 46 -3.95 -26.37 -1.65
N VAL A 47 -4.78 -26.41 -2.71
CA VAL A 47 -5.01 -25.27 -3.60
C VAL A 47 -5.59 -24.09 -2.83
N CYS A 48 -6.61 -24.33 -2.01
CA CYS A 48 -7.23 -23.28 -1.19
C CYS A 48 -6.26 -22.68 -0.18
N LEU A 49 -5.41 -23.48 0.45
CA LEU A 49 -4.37 -22.99 1.36
C LEU A 49 -3.33 -22.13 0.64
N VAL A 50 -2.88 -22.55 -0.54
CA VAL A 50 -1.94 -21.76 -1.36
C VAL A 50 -2.55 -20.43 -1.76
N LEU A 51 -3.83 -20.40 -2.17
CA LEU A 51 -4.53 -19.17 -2.51
C LEU A 51 -4.69 -18.26 -1.30
N ALA A 52 -5.04 -18.78 -0.12
CA ALA A 52 -5.10 -18.03 1.11
C ALA A 52 -3.73 -17.43 1.48
N LEU A 53 -2.65 -18.20 1.35
CA LEU A 53 -1.29 -17.74 1.59
C LEU A 53 -0.91 -16.59 0.64
N TRP A 54 -1.24 -16.69 -0.64
CA TRP A 54 -1.00 -15.62 -1.60
C TRP A 54 -1.77 -14.34 -1.25
N MET A 55 -3.03 -14.47 -0.80
CA MET A 55 -3.82 -13.32 -0.33
C MET A 55 -3.14 -12.61 0.84
N ILE A 56 -2.61 -13.36 1.79
CA ILE A 56 -1.89 -12.82 2.95
C ILE A 56 -0.58 -12.12 2.51
N ILE A 57 0.22 -12.77 1.64
CA ILE A 57 1.47 -12.20 1.13
C ILE A 57 1.21 -10.87 0.40
N LEU A 58 0.22 -10.84 -0.49
CA LEU A 58 -0.17 -9.62 -1.21
C LEU A 58 -0.62 -8.52 -0.24
N GLY A 59 -1.39 -8.89 0.78
CA GLY A 59 -1.85 -7.95 1.81
C GLY A 59 -0.69 -7.37 2.63
N LEU A 60 0.27 -8.18 3.07
CA LEU A 60 1.46 -7.71 3.79
C LEU A 60 2.32 -6.80 2.91
N LEU A 61 2.52 -7.16 1.65
CA LEU A 61 3.25 -6.34 0.70
C LEU A 61 2.55 -5.00 0.45
N GLN A 62 1.22 -5.02 0.33
CA GLN A 62 0.38 -3.83 0.25
C GLN A 62 0.55 -2.94 1.47
N LYS A 63 0.57 -3.51 2.68
CA LYS A 63 0.75 -2.79 3.94
C LYS A 63 2.10 -2.07 3.99
N TYR A 64 3.16 -2.73 3.56
CA TYR A 64 4.48 -2.11 3.47
C TYR A 64 4.48 -0.86 2.58
N TRP A 65 3.85 -0.93 1.40
CA TRP A 65 3.76 0.23 0.50
C TRP A 65 2.83 1.31 1.02
N ALA A 66 1.72 0.92 1.69
CA ALA A 66 0.76 1.86 2.29
C ALA A 66 1.41 2.72 3.38
N LEU A 67 2.22 2.12 4.27
CA LEU A 67 2.97 2.86 5.28
C LEU A 67 3.91 3.89 4.66
N ARG A 68 4.58 3.51 3.57
CA ARG A 68 5.50 4.40 2.87
C ARG A 68 4.78 5.56 2.18
N VAL A 69 3.64 5.29 1.55
CA VAL A 69 2.79 6.34 0.94
C VAL A 69 2.21 7.27 2.01
N ALA A 70 1.79 6.75 3.16
CA ALA A 70 1.28 7.55 4.26
C ALA A 70 2.36 8.49 4.82
N PHE A 71 3.58 7.99 5.01
CA PHE A 71 4.71 8.81 5.44
C PHE A 71 5.02 9.94 4.44
N ASP A 72 5.07 9.63 3.15
CA ASP A 72 5.26 10.64 2.11
C ASP A 72 4.12 11.68 2.11
N ALA A 73 2.86 11.25 2.34
CA ALA A 73 1.71 12.15 2.41
C ALA A 73 1.83 13.17 3.56
N ASP A 74 2.27 12.71 4.72
CA ASP A 74 2.45 13.57 5.89
C ASP A 74 3.63 14.55 5.68
N LEU A 75 4.72 14.11 5.05
CA LEU A 75 5.83 14.99 4.68
C LEU A 75 5.39 16.09 3.70
N PHE A 76 4.65 15.73 2.64
CA PHE A 76 4.11 16.72 1.71
C PHE A 76 3.13 17.69 2.36
N ALA A 77 2.32 17.22 3.33
CA ALA A 77 1.39 18.08 4.06
C ALA A 77 2.10 19.07 5.00
N LEU A 78 3.21 18.67 5.63
CA LEU A 78 4.04 19.56 6.45
C LEU A 78 4.68 20.64 5.61
N LEU A 79 5.25 20.29 4.45
CA LEU A 79 5.93 21.21 3.56
C LEU A 79 4.99 22.17 2.83
N ALA A 80 3.75 21.76 2.58
CA ALA A 80 2.71 22.64 2.01
C ALA A 80 2.37 23.81 2.94
N ARG A 81 2.68 23.69 4.24
CA ARG A 81 2.47 24.79 5.23
C ARG A 81 3.63 25.76 5.29
N ASP A 82 4.85 25.31 4.97
CA ASP A 82 6.06 26.13 5.10
C ASP A 82 7.15 25.61 4.14
N VAL A 83 7.13 26.13 2.92
CA VAL A 83 8.04 25.69 1.84
C VAL A 83 9.50 26.06 2.14
N GLU A 84 9.74 27.07 2.97
CA GLU A 84 11.09 27.55 3.31
C GLU A 84 11.84 26.56 4.22
N ARG A 85 11.12 25.70 4.95
CA ARG A 85 11.71 24.70 5.85
C ARG A 85 12.18 23.40 5.19
N THR A 86 12.31 23.42 3.87
CA THR A 86 12.78 22.21 3.14
C THR A 86 14.17 21.74 3.57
N ALA A 87 15.07 22.70 3.84
CA ALA A 87 16.43 22.41 4.30
C ALA A 87 16.45 21.80 5.70
N ASP A 88 15.64 22.33 6.62
CA ASP A 88 15.49 21.82 7.99
C ASP A 88 14.93 20.40 8.00
N LEU A 89 13.97 20.13 7.12
CA LEU A 89 13.40 18.78 6.96
C LEU A 89 14.45 17.80 6.43
N ASP A 90 15.20 18.18 5.41
CA ASP A 90 16.24 17.31 4.84
C ASP A 90 17.33 17.01 5.89
N GLN A 91 17.69 17.99 6.72
CA GLN A 91 18.61 17.79 7.83
C GLN A 91 18.03 16.85 8.89
N ALA A 92 16.77 17.04 9.28
CA ALA A 92 16.09 16.16 10.24
C ALA A 92 16.00 14.71 9.73
N LEU A 93 15.64 14.50 8.45
CA LEU A 93 15.57 13.18 7.84
C LEU A 93 16.94 12.48 7.76
N GLN A 94 18.03 13.25 7.54
CA GLN A 94 19.39 12.74 7.59
C GLN A 94 19.80 12.33 9.01
N THR A 95 19.52 13.17 10.01
CA THR A 95 19.84 12.91 11.41
C THR A 95 19.11 11.64 11.92
N LEU A 96 17.88 11.42 11.46
CA LEU A 96 17.10 10.23 11.78
C LEU A 96 17.47 8.99 10.94
N GLY A 97 18.43 9.10 10.00
CA GLY A 97 18.84 7.99 9.13
C GLY A 97 17.78 7.58 8.10
N LEU A 98 16.69 8.34 7.97
CA LEU A 98 15.59 8.05 7.05
C LEU A 98 15.88 8.46 5.61
N GLN A 99 16.85 9.35 5.41
CA GLN A 99 17.27 9.83 4.10
C GLN A 99 18.80 9.82 3.99
N SER A 100 19.33 9.26 2.89
CA SER A 100 20.76 9.37 2.62
C SER A 100 21.11 10.76 2.10
N ALA A 101 22.33 11.26 2.43
CA ALA A 101 22.83 12.55 1.98
C ALA A 101 22.75 12.75 0.46
N LYS A 102 22.86 11.66 -0.33
CA LYS A 102 22.71 11.69 -1.80
C LYS A 102 21.29 12.02 -2.29
N ARG A 103 20.29 11.97 -1.42
CA ARG A 103 18.88 12.27 -1.72
C ARG A 103 18.41 13.62 -1.21
N ALA A 104 19.25 14.32 -0.44
CA ALA A 104 19.02 15.70 -0.04
C ALA A 104 19.09 16.64 -1.25
N GLY A 105 18.30 17.69 -1.26
CA GLY A 105 18.30 18.69 -2.33
C GLY A 105 17.69 18.25 -3.67
N ARG A 106 16.98 17.12 -3.73
CA ARG A 106 16.26 16.72 -4.96
C ARG A 106 15.14 17.70 -5.28
N PRO A 107 14.97 18.05 -6.57
CA PRO A 107 13.86 18.91 -7.02
C PRO A 107 12.52 18.28 -6.70
N TRP A 108 11.55 19.12 -6.34
CA TRP A 108 10.19 18.71 -5.94
C TRP A 108 9.51 17.82 -6.96
N ALA A 109 9.74 18.05 -8.25
CA ALA A 109 9.19 17.26 -9.34
C ALA A 109 9.61 15.78 -9.25
N GLU A 110 10.84 15.49 -8.83
CA GLU A 110 11.32 14.10 -8.65
C GLU A 110 10.71 13.45 -7.41
N ARG A 111 10.60 14.19 -6.29
CA ARG A 111 9.96 13.69 -5.06
C ARG A 111 8.50 13.34 -5.33
N ARG A 112 7.76 14.20 -6.02
CA ARG A 112 6.37 13.97 -6.44
C ARG A 112 6.23 12.73 -7.32
N ARG A 113 7.07 12.59 -8.35
CA ARG A 113 7.05 11.41 -9.23
C ARG A 113 7.30 10.13 -8.45
N GLY A 114 8.22 10.17 -7.48
CA GLY A 114 8.50 9.04 -6.59
C GLY A 114 7.28 8.64 -5.76
N ALA A 115 6.64 9.59 -5.09
CA ALA A 115 5.47 9.37 -4.26
C ALA A 115 4.27 8.84 -5.06
N LEU A 116 3.99 9.42 -6.23
CA LEU A 116 2.92 8.93 -7.12
C LEU A 116 3.22 7.53 -7.69
N LYS A 117 4.50 7.20 -7.95
CA LYS A 117 4.89 5.84 -8.34
C LYS A 117 4.61 4.82 -7.25
N LEU A 118 4.81 5.18 -5.97
CA LEU A 118 4.48 4.32 -4.83
C LEU A 118 2.97 4.11 -4.70
N LEU A 119 2.18 5.17 -4.81
CA LEU A 119 0.72 5.08 -4.81
C LEU A 119 0.20 4.18 -5.94
N ARG A 120 0.79 4.30 -7.13
CA ARG A 120 0.45 3.43 -8.27
C ARG A 120 0.80 1.97 -8.03
N LYS A 121 1.95 1.69 -7.39
CA LYS A 121 2.29 0.32 -6.97
C LYS A 121 1.28 -0.24 -5.97
N GLN A 122 0.87 0.57 -4.99
CA GLN A 122 -0.17 0.22 -4.02
C GLN A 122 -1.48 -0.12 -4.73
N ALA A 123 -1.93 0.71 -5.67
CA ALA A 123 -3.14 0.46 -6.45
C ALA A 123 -3.06 -0.84 -7.28
N TRP A 124 -1.90 -1.13 -7.88
CA TRP A 124 -1.67 -2.38 -8.62
C TRP A 124 -1.74 -3.62 -7.73
N LEU A 125 -1.15 -3.57 -6.54
CA LEU A 125 -1.21 -4.69 -5.57
C LEU A 125 -2.65 -4.93 -5.10
N LEU A 126 -3.41 -3.87 -4.81
CA LEU A 126 -4.83 -4.00 -4.49
C LEU A 126 -5.61 -4.59 -5.66
N GLY A 127 -5.35 -4.15 -6.89
CA GLY A 127 -5.97 -4.71 -8.09
C GLY A 127 -5.68 -6.21 -8.26
N ALA A 128 -4.43 -6.62 -8.04
CA ALA A 128 -4.04 -8.03 -8.07
C ALA A 128 -4.73 -8.85 -6.98
N GLN A 129 -4.83 -8.30 -5.75
CA GLN A 129 -5.51 -8.94 -4.63
C GLN A 129 -7.01 -9.07 -4.88
N ALA A 130 -7.66 -8.03 -5.40
CA ALA A 130 -9.08 -8.04 -5.75
C ALA A 130 -9.36 -9.05 -6.89
N LEU A 131 -8.50 -9.10 -7.91
CA LEU A 131 -8.62 -10.06 -9.00
C LEU A 131 -8.47 -11.50 -8.49
N LEU A 132 -7.49 -11.75 -7.63
CA LEU A 132 -7.32 -13.08 -7.03
C LEU A 132 -8.55 -13.49 -6.22
N THR A 133 -9.10 -12.57 -5.40
CA THR A 133 -10.33 -12.81 -4.64
C THR A 133 -11.49 -13.15 -5.57
N LEU A 134 -11.65 -12.39 -6.64
CA LEU A 134 -12.71 -12.63 -7.64
C LEU A 134 -12.53 -14.00 -8.31
N CYS A 135 -11.30 -14.36 -8.69
CA CYS A 135 -11.00 -15.66 -9.27
C CYS A 135 -11.35 -16.79 -8.30
N VAL A 136 -11.02 -16.65 -7.01
CA VAL A 136 -11.35 -17.65 -5.98
C VAL A 136 -12.88 -17.79 -5.83
N LEU A 137 -13.60 -16.67 -5.78
CA LEU A 137 -15.07 -16.68 -5.67
C LEU A 137 -15.74 -17.33 -6.89
N LEU A 138 -15.26 -17.01 -8.10
CA LEU A 138 -15.80 -17.58 -9.33
C LEU A 138 -15.45 -19.07 -9.50
N ALA A 139 -14.28 -19.47 -9.02
CA ALA A 139 -13.85 -20.88 -9.07
C ALA A 139 -14.46 -21.71 -7.93
N SER A 140 -14.96 -21.09 -6.86
CA SER A 140 -15.47 -21.80 -5.69
C SER A 140 -16.49 -22.92 -5.98
N PRO A 141 -17.43 -22.79 -6.94
CA PRO A 141 -18.34 -23.89 -7.27
C PRO A 141 -17.67 -25.11 -7.92
N TRP A 142 -16.47 -24.92 -8.46
CA TRP A 142 -15.71 -25.94 -9.19
C TRP A 142 -14.54 -26.50 -8.37
N LEU A 143 -14.21 -25.84 -7.25
CA LEU A 143 -13.20 -26.33 -6.33
C LEU A 143 -13.84 -27.46 -5.51
N PRO A 144 -13.20 -28.64 -5.38
CA PRO A 144 -13.67 -29.69 -4.51
C PRO A 144 -13.57 -29.20 -3.06
N PHE A 145 -14.65 -28.60 -2.57
CA PHE A 145 -14.87 -28.39 -1.14
C PHE A 145 -15.41 -29.72 -0.62
N ALA A 146 -14.49 -30.57 -0.16
CA ALA A 146 -14.78 -31.81 0.57
C ALA A 146 -15.80 -32.77 -0.11
N GLU A 147 -15.31 -33.77 -0.75
CA GLU A 147 -15.94 -35.11 -0.63
C GLU A 147 -15.39 -35.83 0.62
#